data_572779ac8ff288d1e2d1c4b81a3444ee
#
_entry.id   572779ac8ff288d1e2d1c4b81a3444ee
#
_cell.length_a   1.000
_cell.length_b   1.000
_cell.length_c   1.000
_cell.angle_alpha   90.00
_cell.angle_beta   90.00
_cell.angle_gamma   90.00
#
_symmetry.space_group_name_H-M   'P 1'
#
loop_
_entity.id
_entity.type
_entity.pdbx_description
1 polymer ?
#
loop_
_entity_poly.entity_id
_entity_poly.type
_entity_poly.pdbx_seq_one_letter_code
_entity_poly.pdbx_strand_id
1 'polypeptide(L)'
;MKKTQNKPKLHICSWSGGKDSMATILLALEHNEPLDRVVFAEVMFDHEKGISGEIPEHIDWIYNVAIPKLAEMGVKVDVVRAKKDYVSLCSTILKKGKNKGKSYGVQSGRPCYANSELKITPIRKYYSQLSKEYDIVQYVGIAIDEQVRLERLEGTPCLSLLAKYGYTEQMAMDKCKEYGLVSPCYSMDRRGGVLVLCFGKIRPIHQYKKELPPLLASTKRPILRNQESIF
;
A
#
# COMPACT_ATOMS: atom_id res chain seq x y z
N MET A 1 -0.40 25.58 31.80
CA MET A 1 -0.99 25.64 30.45
C MET A 1 0.12 25.42 29.43
N LYS A 2 0.16 24.26 28.74
CA LYS A 2 1.11 24.02 27.64
C LYS A 2 0.71 24.93 26.48
N LYS A 3 1.57 25.87 26.08
CA LYS A 3 1.41 26.64 24.85
C LYS A 3 1.35 25.65 23.69
N THR A 4 0.20 25.47 23.09
CA THR A 4 0.04 24.78 21.79
C THR A 4 0.83 25.61 20.78
N GLN A 5 2.07 25.22 20.50
CA GLN A 5 2.81 25.79 19.36
C GLN A 5 2.01 25.40 18.11
N ASN A 6 1.56 26.40 17.38
CA ASN A 6 0.87 26.22 16.10
C ASN A 6 1.90 25.68 15.09
N LYS A 7 1.90 24.36 14.87
CA LYS A 7 2.82 23.73 13.93
C LYS A 7 2.40 24.06 12.51
N PRO A 8 3.35 24.21 11.58
CA PRO A 8 3.01 24.36 10.17
C PRO A 8 2.32 23.09 9.66
N LYS A 9 1.37 23.26 8.72
CA LYS A 9 0.71 22.13 8.07
C LYS A 9 1.65 21.48 7.06
N LEU A 10 1.57 20.16 6.96
CA LEU A 10 2.28 19.36 5.96
C LEU A 10 1.28 18.43 5.27
N HIS A 11 1.11 18.61 3.97
CA HIS A 11 0.16 17.85 3.16
C HIS A 11 0.86 16.67 2.50
N ILE A 12 0.41 15.46 2.81
CA ILE A 12 1.06 14.22 2.35
C ILE A 12 0.02 13.32 1.70
N CYS A 13 0.29 12.86 0.48
CA CYS A 13 -0.51 11.81 -0.15
C CYS A 13 0.09 10.42 0.12
N SER A 14 -0.70 9.53 0.70
CA SER A 14 -0.36 8.10 0.77
C SER A 14 -0.63 7.45 -0.59
N TRP A 15 0.44 7.09 -1.28
CA TRP A 15 0.40 6.52 -2.62
C TRP A 15 0.69 5.02 -2.59
N SER A 16 -0.13 4.24 -3.28
CA SER A 16 0.02 2.79 -3.38
C SER A 16 0.41 2.31 -4.77
N GLY A 17 0.65 3.22 -5.71
CA GLY A 17 0.79 2.92 -7.14
C GLY A 17 -0.55 2.64 -7.85
N GLY A 18 -1.65 2.61 -7.10
CA GLY A 18 -2.99 2.41 -7.66
C GLY A 18 -3.62 3.68 -8.21
N LYS A 19 -4.63 3.51 -9.09
CA LYS A 19 -5.32 4.58 -9.82
C LYS A 19 -5.88 5.69 -8.91
N ASP A 20 -6.54 5.32 -7.80
CA ASP A 20 -7.22 6.31 -6.95
C ASP A 20 -6.22 7.21 -6.23
N SER A 21 -5.13 6.65 -5.71
CA SER A 21 -4.07 7.44 -5.09
C SER A 21 -3.24 8.24 -6.10
N MET A 22 -3.08 7.74 -7.33
CA MET A 22 -2.43 8.50 -8.40
C MET A 22 -3.32 9.67 -8.86
N ALA A 23 -4.60 9.41 -9.11
CA ALA A 23 -5.54 10.48 -9.47
C ALA A 23 -5.65 11.55 -8.37
N THR A 24 -5.55 11.16 -7.08
CA THR A 24 -5.48 12.11 -5.97
C THR A 24 -4.28 13.06 -6.09
N ILE A 25 -3.11 12.56 -6.46
CA ILE A 25 -1.90 13.37 -6.69
C ILE A 25 -2.11 14.32 -7.87
N LEU A 26 -2.63 13.79 -8.98
CA LEU A 26 -2.88 14.60 -10.20
C LEU A 26 -3.89 15.71 -9.94
N LEU A 27 -4.97 15.44 -9.22
CA LEU A 27 -5.96 16.45 -8.81
C LEU A 27 -5.35 17.50 -7.88
N ALA A 28 -4.46 17.11 -6.97
CA ALA A 28 -3.77 18.08 -6.12
C ALA A 28 -2.97 19.08 -6.97
N LEU A 29 -2.27 18.60 -7.99
CA LEU A 29 -1.49 19.45 -8.90
C LEU A 29 -2.40 20.34 -9.78
N GLU A 30 -3.43 19.78 -10.39
CA GLU A 30 -4.35 20.51 -11.27
C GLU A 30 -5.10 21.65 -10.55
N HIS A 31 -5.50 21.40 -9.31
CA HIS A 31 -6.27 22.36 -8.51
C HIS A 31 -5.40 23.20 -7.58
N ASN A 32 -4.08 23.14 -7.71
CA ASN A 32 -3.14 23.83 -6.83
C ASN A 32 -3.39 23.59 -5.33
N GLU A 33 -3.82 22.37 -4.99
CA GLU A 33 -3.91 21.93 -3.60
C GLU A 33 -2.51 21.79 -3.01
N PRO A 34 -2.29 22.16 -1.77
CA PRO A 34 -1.00 21.95 -1.14
C PRO A 34 -0.62 20.46 -1.15
N LEU A 35 0.53 20.12 -1.73
CA LEU A 35 1.05 18.76 -1.74
C LEU A 35 2.56 18.82 -1.52
N ASP A 36 2.98 18.60 -0.29
CA ASP A 36 4.40 18.73 0.07
C ASP A 36 5.17 17.43 -0.21
N ARG A 37 4.53 16.28 -0.01
CA ARG A 37 5.16 14.96 -0.17
C ARG A 37 4.16 13.89 -0.61
N VAL A 38 4.69 12.89 -1.27
CA VAL A 38 4.01 11.61 -1.53
C VAL A 38 4.78 10.51 -0.81
N VAL A 39 4.11 9.61 -0.14
CA VAL A 39 4.75 8.47 0.53
C VAL A 39 4.28 7.16 -0.08
N PHE A 40 5.24 6.35 -0.54
CA PHE A 40 5.04 4.98 -1.02
C PHE A 40 5.62 3.98 -0.02
N ALA A 41 4.81 3.02 0.41
CA ALA A 41 5.29 1.94 1.27
C ALA A 41 5.54 0.69 0.43
N GLU A 42 6.80 0.41 0.17
CA GLU A 42 7.22 -0.80 -0.51
C GLU A 42 7.27 -1.98 0.48
N VAL A 43 6.59 -3.06 0.12
CA VAL A 43 6.63 -4.31 0.86
C VAL A 43 7.80 -5.14 0.33
N MET A 44 8.80 -5.42 1.19
CA MET A 44 9.92 -6.29 0.81
C MET A 44 9.56 -7.75 1.05
N PHE A 45 9.90 -8.61 0.08
CA PHE A 45 9.83 -10.05 0.25
C PHE A 45 11.07 -10.56 1.00
N ASP A 46 12.26 -10.15 0.58
CA ASP A 46 13.54 -10.54 1.14
C ASP A 46 14.50 -9.36 1.06
N HIS A 47 14.87 -8.78 2.21
CA HIS A 47 15.77 -7.63 2.27
C HIS A 47 17.21 -7.99 1.86
N GLU A 48 17.67 -9.19 2.24
CA GLU A 48 19.06 -9.60 1.98
C GLU A 48 19.31 -9.77 0.48
N LYS A 49 18.28 -10.25 -0.24
CA LYS A 49 18.35 -10.45 -1.70
C LYS A 49 17.84 -9.24 -2.49
N GLY A 50 17.37 -8.19 -1.82
CA GLY A 50 16.78 -7.03 -2.49
C GLY A 50 15.49 -7.33 -3.26
N ILE A 51 14.77 -8.39 -2.88
CA ILE A 51 13.56 -8.82 -3.60
C ILE A 51 12.35 -8.08 -3.04
N SER A 52 11.66 -7.33 -3.90
CA SER A 52 10.38 -6.69 -3.59
C SER A 52 9.26 -7.74 -3.47
N GLY A 53 8.30 -7.50 -2.59
CA GLY A 53 7.06 -8.26 -2.48
C GLY A 53 5.92 -7.68 -3.32
N GLU A 54 6.20 -6.67 -4.10
CA GLU A 54 5.28 -6.11 -5.09
C GLU A 54 5.32 -6.95 -6.39
N ILE A 55 4.31 -6.79 -7.26
CA ILE A 55 4.31 -7.39 -8.60
C ILE A 55 5.50 -6.80 -9.38
N PRO A 56 6.35 -7.61 -10.04
CA PRO A 56 7.57 -7.13 -10.70
C PRO A 56 7.32 -5.98 -11.68
N GLU A 57 6.32 -6.10 -12.54
CA GLU A 57 5.98 -5.07 -13.51
C GLU A 57 5.45 -3.78 -12.84
N HIS A 58 4.80 -3.93 -11.68
CA HIS A 58 4.31 -2.80 -10.91
C HIS A 58 5.44 -2.02 -10.26
N ILE A 59 6.37 -2.72 -9.59
CA ILE A 59 7.49 -2.07 -8.92
C ILE A 59 8.47 -1.45 -9.92
N ASP A 60 8.70 -2.12 -11.05
CA ASP A 60 9.49 -1.58 -12.15
C ASP A 60 8.86 -0.28 -12.69
N TRP A 61 7.56 -0.28 -12.96
CA TRP A 61 6.82 0.90 -13.37
C TRP A 61 6.88 2.03 -12.33
N ILE A 62 6.79 1.71 -11.03
CA ILE A 62 6.89 2.71 -9.97
C ILE A 62 8.23 3.44 -10.04
N TYR A 63 9.35 2.70 -10.12
CA TYR A 63 10.67 3.29 -10.07
C TYR A 63 11.12 3.93 -11.39
N ASN A 64 10.78 3.31 -12.52
CA ASN A 64 11.29 3.73 -13.81
C ASN A 64 10.35 4.66 -14.60
N VAL A 65 9.08 4.74 -14.21
CA VAL A 65 8.08 5.58 -14.90
C VAL A 65 7.40 6.55 -13.94
N ALA A 66 6.73 6.05 -12.89
CA ALA A 66 5.85 6.88 -12.09
C ALA A 66 6.62 7.90 -11.22
N ILE A 67 7.64 7.47 -10.48
CA ILE A 67 8.46 8.36 -9.65
C ILE A 67 9.17 9.42 -10.48
N PRO A 68 9.85 9.11 -11.61
CA PRO A 68 10.44 10.12 -12.48
C PRO A 68 9.42 11.13 -13.02
N LYS A 69 8.27 10.68 -13.52
CA LYS A 69 7.21 11.59 -13.99
C LYS A 69 6.67 12.50 -12.89
N LEU A 70 6.47 11.98 -11.68
CA LEU A 70 6.05 12.79 -10.54
C LEU A 70 7.13 13.81 -10.17
N ALA A 71 8.41 13.45 -10.24
CA ALA A 71 9.51 14.37 -10.00
C ALA A 71 9.58 15.50 -11.05
N GLU A 72 9.32 15.22 -12.33
CA GLU A 72 9.18 16.21 -13.40
C GLU A 72 8.02 17.19 -13.12
N MET A 73 6.97 16.73 -12.46
CA MET A 73 5.84 17.56 -12.00
C MET A 73 6.12 18.29 -10.68
N GLY A 74 7.35 18.21 -10.14
CA GLY A 74 7.74 18.84 -8.88
C GLY A 74 7.31 18.09 -7.61
N VAL A 75 6.83 16.84 -7.74
CA VAL A 75 6.35 16.04 -6.62
C VAL A 75 7.47 15.17 -6.05
N LYS A 76 7.75 15.33 -4.75
CA LYS A 76 8.71 14.48 -4.03
C LYS A 76 8.04 13.21 -3.53
N VAL A 77 8.58 12.05 -3.91
CA VAL A 77 8.13 10.73 -3.43
C VAL A 77 9.14 10.17 -2.42
N ASP A 78 8.67 9.94 -1.20
CA ASP A 78 9.44 9.26 -0.16
C ASP A 78 9.06 7.77 -0.14
N VAL A 79 10.05 6.89 -0.30
CA VAL A 79 9.84 5.44 -0.21
C VAL A 79 10.15 4.96 1.20
N VAL A 80 9.19 4.30 1.83
CA VAL A 80 9.35 3.72 3.17
C VAL A 80 9.22 2.20 3.14
N ARG A 81 10.02 1.53 3.96
CA ARG A 81 10.03 0.06 4.09
C ARG A 81 9.97 -0.33 5.56
N ALA A 82 9.36 -1.47 5.84
CA ALA A 82 9.40 -2.06 7.17
C ALA A 82 10.82 -2.55 7.49
N LYS A 83 11.16 -2.61 8.79
CA LYS A 83 12.43 -3.23 9.21
C LYS A 83 12.48 -4.74 8.93
N LYS A 84 11.32 -5.41 9.00
CA LYS A 84 11.16 -6.80 8.62
C LYS A 84 10.70 -6.89 7.18
N ASP A 85 11.09 -7.96 6.52
CA ASP A 85 10.55 -8.42 5.26
C ASP A 85 9.53 -9.55 5.46
N TYR A 86 8.97 -10.06 4.37
CA TYR A 86 7.98 -11.12 4.43
C TYR A 86 8.56 -12.44 4.93
N VAL A 87 9.80 -12.77 4.54
CA VAL A 87 10.49 -14.01 4.96
C VAL A 87 10.73 -14.00 6.46
N SER A 88 11.31 -12.93 6.99
CA SER A 88 11.58 -12.77 8.43
C SER A 88 10.30 -12.69 9.26
N LEU A 89 9.23 -12.09 8.70
CA LEU A 89 7.92 -12.08 9.34
C LEU A 89 7.37 -13.50 9.48
N CYS A 90 7.35 -14.29 8.40
CA CYS A 90 6.88 -15.67 8.41
C CYS A 90 7.69 -16.57 9.34
N SER A 91 8.99 -16.32 9.47
CA SER A 91 9.91 -17.06 10.35
C SER A 91 9.84 -16.63 11.81
N THR A 92 9.13 -15.55 12.13
CA THR A 92 9.00 -15.04 13.50
C THR A 92 8.35 -16.07 14.42
N ILE A 93 9.00 -16.39 15.55
CA ILE A 93 8.45 -17.32 16.54
C ILE A 93 7.43 -16.61 17.42
N LEU A 94 6.25 -17.18 17.55
CA LEU A 94 5.16 -16.65 18.36
C LEU A 94 5.49 -16.79 19.85
N LYS A 95 5.44 -15.67 20.58
CA LYS A 95 5.78 -15.63 22.02
C LYS A 95 4.59 -15.84 22.95
N LYS A 96 3.35 -15.72 22.40
CA LYS A 96 2.09 -15.78 23.19
C LYS A 96 1.00 -16.53 22.42
N GLY A 97 -0.05 -16.90 23.12
CA GLY A 97 -1.26 -17.53 22.57
C GLY A 97 -1.13 -19.05 22.32
N LYS A 98 -2.16 -19.64 21.70
CA LYS A 98 -2.29 -21.10 21.45
C LYS A 98 -1.13 -21.67 20.62
N ASN A 99 -0.51 -20.86 19.78
CA ASN A 99 0.58 -21.26 18.88
C ASN A 99 1.97 -20.79 19.38
N LYS A 100 2.14 -20.50 20.69
CA LYS A 100 3.43 -20.14 21.27
C LYS A 100 4.49 -21.18 20.91
N GLY A 101 5.66 -20.71 20.50
CA GLY A 101 6.80 -21.55 20.09
C GLY A 101 6.77 -22.02 18.64
N LYS A 102 5.68 -21.78 17.91
CA LYS A 102 5.61 -22.06 16.46
C LYS A 102 5.99 -20.84 15.65
N SER A 103 6.50 -21.05 14.43
CA SER A 103 6.70 -19.95 13.49
C SER A 103 5.34 -19.36 13.08
N TYR A 104 5.34 -18.05 12.78
CA TYR A 104 4.16 -17.35 12.33
C TYR A 104 3.57 -17.98 11.05
N GLY A 105 4.44 -18.35 10.12
CA GLY A 105 4.08 -19.00 8.86
C GLY A 105 3.43 -18.05 7.85
N VAL A 106 3.03 -18.60 6.71
CA VAL A 106 2.26 -17.89 5.69
C VAL A 106 0.81 -17.75 6.15
N GLN A 107 0.32 -16.54 6.19
CA GLN A 107 -1.02 -16.26 6.69
C GLN A 107 -2.06 -16.38 5.56
N SER A 108 -3.07 -17.20 5.80
CA SER A 108 -4.28 -17.24 4.98
C SER A 108 -5.46 -16.74 5.84
N GLY A 109 -6.09 -15.66 5.44
CA GLY A 109 -7.26 -15.12 6.13
C GLY A 109 -7.16 -13.67 6.58
N ARG A 110 -8.23 -13.17 7.18
CA ARG A 110 -8.34 -11.79 7.73
C ARG A 110 -8.33 -11.82 9.24
N PRO A 111 -7.75 -10.80 9.92
CA PRO A 111 -7.03 -9.65 9.35
C PRO A 111 -5.62 -10.01 8.86
N CYS A 112 -5.18 -9.31 7.80
CA CYS A 112 -3.85 -9.52 7.23
C CYS A 112 -2.75 -8.86 8.08
N TYR A 113 -2.08 -9.66 8.89
CA TYR A 113 -1.00 -9.17 9.74
C TYR A 113 0.21 -8.69 8.94
N ALA A 114 0.52 -9.36 7.83
CA ALA A 114 1.60 -8.92 6.94
C ALA A 114 1.34 -7.50 6.38
N ASN A 115 0.09 -7.18 6.01
CA ASN A 115 -0.27 -5.82 5.61
C ASN A 115 -0.05 -4.82 6.75
N SER A 116 -0.43 -5.17 7.97
CA SER A 116 -0.24 -4.30 9.13
C SER A 116 1.23 -4.05 9.41
N GLU A 117 2.06 -5.10 9.44
CA GLU A 117 3.47 -5.00 9.79
C GLU A 117 4.34 -4.43 8.67
N LEU A 118 4.10 -4.84 7.42
CA LEU A 118 5.00 -4.53 6.31
C LEU A 118 4.59 -3.27 5.52
N LYS A 119 3.31 -2.84 5.63
CA LYS A 119 2.81 -1.68 4.91
C LYS A 119 2.32 -0.56 5.83
N ILE A 120 1.38 -0.87 6.75
CA ILE A 120 0.76 0.16 7.58
C ILE A 120 1.74 0.69 8.65
N THR A 121 2.48 -0.19 9.31
CA THR A 121 3.42 0.20 10.38
C THR A 121 4.52 1.16 9.90
N PRO A 122 5.23 0.93 8.77
CA PRO A 122 6.22 1.90 8.29
C PRO A 122 5.61 3.25 7.93
N ILE A 123 4.40 3.30 7.34
CA ILE A 123 3.70 4.56 7.06
C ILE A 123 3.37 5.30 8.36
N ARG A 124 2.79 4.61 9.35
CA ARG A 124 2.48 5.21 10.66
C ARG A 124 3.72 5.75 11.35
N LYS A 125 4.84 5.03 11.26
CA LYS A 125 6.11 5.48 11.82
C LYS A 125 6.63 6.72 11.11
N TYR A 126 6.54 6.78 9.80
CA TYR A 126 6.89 7.95 9.00
C TYR A 126 6.06 9.17 9.41
N TYR A 127 4.73 9.04 9.50
CA TYR A 127 3.87 10.12 9.96
C TYR A 127 4.16 10.52 11.42
N SER A 128 4.39 9.56 12.31
CA SER A 128 4.72 9.84 13.71
C SER A 128 6.02 10.62 13.87
N GLN A 129 6.99 10.46 12.99
CA GLN A 129 8.22 11.25 12.99
C GLN A 129 7.95 12.69 12.55
N LEU A 130 7.20 12.88 11.47
CA LEU A 130 6.87 14.19 10.93
C LEU A 130 5.91 14.97 11.83
N SER A 131 4.99 14.30 12.53
CA SER A 131 4.03 14.94 13.44
C SER A 131 4.69 15.60 14.67
N LYS A 132 5.98 15.39 14.90
CA LYS A 132 6.73 16.11 15.93
C LYS A 132 6.88 17.58 15.57
N GLU A 133 7.00 17.90 14.28
CA GLU A 133 7.29 19.25 13.76
C GLU A 133 6.11 19.85 13.00
N TYR A 134 5.24 19.02 12.44
CA TYR A 134 4.15 19.43 11.54
C TYR A 134 2.78 18.95 12.01
N ASP A 135 1.74 19.69 11.66
CA ASP A 135 0.36 19.21 11.66
C ASP A 135 0.07 18.58 10.31
N ILE A 136 -0.09 17.24 10.30
CA ILE A 136 -0.20 16.48 9.05
C ILE A 136 -1.63 16.48 8.54
N VAL A 137 -1.80 16.86 7.27
CA VAL A 137 -3.01 16.67 6.48
C VAL A 137 -2.73 15.53 5.49
N GLN A 138 -3.50 14.44 5.57
CA GLN A 138 -3.27 13.27 4.75
C GLN A 138 -4.28 13.20 3.60
N TYR A 139 -3.80 13.17 2.36
CA TYR A 139 -4.63 12.84 1.21
C TYR A 139 -4.71 11.33 0.99
N VAL A 140 -5.92 10.84 0.78
CA VAL A 140 -6.21 9.42 0.55
C VAL A 140 -7.04 9.23 -0.71
N GLY A 141 -6.73 8.20 -1.49
CA GLY A 141 -7.46 7.85 -2.71
C GLY A 141 -8.72 7.06 -2.37
N ILE A 142 -9.81 7.76 -2.08
CA ILE A 142 -11.14 7.18 -1.86
C ILE A 142 -12.11 7.93 -2.78
N ALA A 143 -12.71 7.21 -3.72
CA ALA A 143 -13.61 7.81 -4.71
C ALA A 143 -14.97 8.19 -4.10
N ILE A 144 -15.71 9.09 -4.77
CA ILE A 144 -17.00 9.57 -4.26
C ILE A 144 -18.05 8.47 -4.15
N ASP A 145 -17.95 7.43 -4.95
CA ASP A 145 -18.82 6.26 -4.94
C ASP A 145 -18.49 5.23 -3.84
N GLU A 146 -17.47 5.48 -3.04
CA GLU A 146 -17.07 4.65 -1.88
C GLU A 146 -17.58 5.22 -0.53
N GLN A 147 -18.86 5.52 -0.40
CA GLN A 147 -19.47 6.25 0.73
C GLN A 147 -19.08 5.72 2.10
N VAL A 148 -19.17 4.40 2.33
CA VAL A 148 -18.82 3.76 3.60
C VAL A 148 -17.35 3.99 4.00
N ARG A 149 -16.47 4.21 3.03
CA ARG A 149 -15.06 4.54 3.30
C ARG A 149 -14.89 6.02 3.58
N LEU A 150 -15.66 6.88 2.93
CA LEU A 150 -15.64 8.33 3.16
C LEU A 150 -16.14 8.68 4.56
N GLU A 151 -17.23 8.06 5.03
CA GLU A 151 -17.75 8.25 6.39
C GLU A 151 -16.69 7.99 7.47
N ARG A 152 -15.75 7.07 7.23
CA ARG A 152 -14.66 6.76 8.17
C ARG A 152 -13.57 7.84 8.21
N LEU A 153 -13.59 8.79 7.29
CA LEU A 153 -12.65 9.93 7.31
C LEU A 153 -13.12 11.06 8.22
N GLU A 154 -14.40 11.09 8.57
CA GLU A 154 -14.99 12.13 9.41
C GLU A 154 -14.25 12.22 10.76
N GLY A 155 -13.91 13.44 11.16
CA GLY A 155 -13.17 13.69 12.39
C GLY A 155 -11.69 13.26 12.37
N THR A 156 -11.17 12.83 11.21
CA THR A 156 -9.75 12.50 11.02
C THR A 156 -9.02 13.60 10.24
N PRO A 157 -7.69 13.68 10.28
CA PRO A 157 -6.91 14.60 9.44
C PRO A 157 -6.78 14.12 7.98
N CYS A 158 -7.58 13.14 7.56
CA CYS A 158 -7.57 12.59 6.21
C CYS A 158 -8.60 13.27 5.32
N LEU A 159 -8.20 13.60 4.10
CA LEU A 159 -9.04 14.22 3.10
C LEU A 159 -9.01 13.40 1.79
N SER A 160 -10.16 13.23 1.16
CA SER A 160 -10.22 12.71 -0.20
C SER A 160 -10.42 13.83 -1.20
N LEU A 161 -9.44 14.07 -2.07
CA LEU A 161 -9.58 14.99 -3.19
C LEU A 161 -10.49 14.42 -4.28
N LEU A 162 -10.55 13.09 -4.43
CA LEU A 162 -11.50 12.45 -5.34
C LEU A 162 -12.95 12.80 -4.94
N ALA A 163 -13.28 12.65 -3.66
CA ALA A 163 -14.61 13.02 -3.18
C ALA A 163 -14.86 14.55 -3.26
N LYS A 164 -13.85 15.37 -2.91
CA LYS A 164 -13.93 16.83 -2.99
C LYS A 164 -14.29 17.32 -4.40
N TYR A 165 -13.73 16.70 -5.43
CA TYR A 165 -13.93 17.08 -6.84
C TYR A 165 -14.93 16.18 -7.58
N GLY A 166 -15.66 15.31 -6.88
CA GLY A 166 -16.72 14.49 -7.46
C GLY A 166 -16.24 13.33 -8.35
N TYR A 167 -15.01 12.83 -8.14
CA TYR A 167 -14.43 11.76 -8.93
C TYR A 167 -14.85 10.38 -8.45
N THR A 168 -15.42 9.61 -9.37
CA THR A 168 -15.69 8.18 -9.22
C THR A 168 -14.42 7.36 -9.46
N GLU A 169 -14.47 6.05 -9.14
CA GLU A 169 -13.37 5.13 -9.46
C GLU A 169 -13.05 5.10 -10.97
N GLN A 170 -14.06 5.22 -11.82
CA GLN A 170 -13.87 5.26 -13.28
C GLN A 170 -13.18 6.54 -13.72
N MET A 171 -13.62 7.69 -13.23
CA MET A 171 -13.01 8.98 -13.53
C MET A 171 -11.55 9.05 -13.05
N ALA A 172 -11.23 8.42 -11.91
CA ALA A 172 -9.86 8.30 -11.43
C ALA A 172 -8.98 7.47 -12.38
N MET A 173 -9.53 6.38 -12.95
CA MET A 173 -8.83 5.60 -13.97
C MET A 173 -8.58 6.41 -15.25
N ASP A 174 -9.58 7.14 -15.71
CA ASP A 174 -9.48 7.92 -16.94
C ASP A 174 -8.50 9.09 -16.78
N LYS A 175 -8.48 9.72 -15.60
CA LYS A 175 -7.46 10.71 -15.23
C LYS A 175 -6.04 10.13 -15.30
N CYS A 176 -5.82 8.95 -14.76
CA CYS A 176 -4.51 8.30 -14.84
C CYS A 176 -4.09 7.97 -16.28
N LYS A 177 -5.05 7.58 -17.15
CA LYS A 177 -4.79 7.35 -18.58
C LYS A 177 -4.39 8.63 -19.31
N GLU A 178 -5.06 9.73 -19.04
CA GLU A 178 -4.76 11.05 -19.61
C GLU A 178 -3.28 11.43 -19.40
N TYR A 179 -2.74 11.16 -18.22
CA TYR A 179 -1.34 11.42 -17.88
C TYR A 179 -0.37 10.30 -18.24
N GLY A 180 -0.86 9.16 -18.75
CA GLY A 180 -0.04 7.97 -19.01
C GLY A 180 0.54 7.38 -17.72
N LEU A 181 -0.17 7.51 -16.60
CA LEU A 181 0.24 7.05 -15.26
C LEU A 181 -0.68 5.94 -14.73
N VAL A 182 -0.99 4.98 -15.60
CA VAL A 182 -1.72 3.76 -15.23
C VAL A 182 -0.73 2.63 -14.95
N SER A 183 -0.84 2.04 -13.77
CA SER A 183 0.00 0.88 -13.43
C SER A 183 -0.31 -0.34 -14.32
N PRO A 184 0.70 -1.11 -14.73
CA PRO A 184 0.53 -2.36 -15.49
C PRO A 184 -0.35 -3.40 -14.78
N CYS A 185 -0.50 -3.33 -13.46
CA CYS A 185 -1.38 -4.23 -12.71
C CYS A 185 -2.82 -4.28 -13.22
N TYR A 186 -3.32 -3.18 -13.76
CA TYR A 186 -4.70 -3.10 -14.25
C TYR A 186 -4.91 -3.88 -15.54
N SER A 187 -3.89 -4.05 -16.37
CA SER A 187 -3.96 -4.92 -17.56
C SER A 187 -3.91 -6.41 -17.21
N MET A 188 -3.53 -6.75 -15.98
CA MET A 188 -3.44 -8.12 -15.47
C MET A 188 -4.67 -8.55 -14.66
N ASP A 189 -5.78 -7.81 -14.70
CA ASP A 189 -6.99 -8.03 -13.88
C ASP A 189 -6.71 -8.05 -12.36
N ARG A 190 -5.72 -7.30 -11.90
CA ARG A 190 -5.31 -7.25 -10.49
C ARG A 190 -5.69 -5.92 -9.85
N ARG A 191 -6.22 -5.99 -8.63
CA ARG A 191 -6.63 -4.82 -7.84
C ARG A 191 -5.58 -4.32 -6.84
N GLY A 192 -4.30 -4.60 -7.06
CA GLY A 192 -3.24 -4.15 -6.15
C GLY A 192 -1.88 -4.61 -6.57
N GLY A 193 -0.85 -3.83 -6.24
CA GLY A 193 0.54 -4.06 -6.61
C GLY A 193 1.26 -5.11 -5.77
N VAL A 194 0.74 -5.48 -4.59
CA VAL A 194 1.45 -6.37 -3.66
C VAL A 194 1.14 -7.84 -3.95
N LEU A 195 2.18 -8.61 -4.25
CA LEU A 195 2.07 -10.04 -4.56
C LEU A 195 1.92 -10.91 -3.30
N VAL A 196 2.59 -10.55 -2.21
CA VAL A 196 2.76 -11.40 -1.03
C VAL A 196 1.83 -11.10 0.14
N LEU A 197 0.98 -10.06 0.05
CA LEU A 197 0.02 -9.75 1.11
C LEU A 197 -1.23 -10.60 0.97
N CYS A 198 -1.48 -11.42 1.96
CA CYS A 198 -2.72 -12.13 2.23
C CYS A 198 -3.42 -12.74 1.01
N PHE A 199 -3.25 -14.00 0.84
CA PHE A 199 -4.04 -14.83 -0.08
C PHE A 199 -5.52 -14.90 0.34
N GLY A 200 -6.20 -13.73 0.42
CA GLY A 200 -7.64 -13.67 0.65
C GLY A 200 -8.39 -13.89 -0.66
N LYS A 201 -9.07 -15.03 -0.82
CA LYS A 201 -9.67 -15.56 -2.04
C LYS A 201 -8.62 -15.84 -3.11
N ILE A 202 -7.92 -16.93 -2.90
CA ILE A 202 -6.91 -17.50 -3.78
C ILE A 202 -7.54 -17.86 -5.12
N ARG A 203 -7.08 -17.23 -6.20
CA ARG A 203 -7.04 -17.90 -7.49
C ARG A 203 -5.98 -19.01 -7.36
N PRO A 204 -6.16 -20.19 -7.97
CA PRO A 204 -5.32 -21.34 -7.69
C PRO A 204 -3.84 -21.02 -7.93
N ILE A 205 -3.00 -21.39 -6.96
CA ILE A 205 -1.54 -21.21 -6.91
C ILE A 205 -0.82 -21.58 -8.19
N HIS A 206 -1.43 -22.43 -9.03
CA HIS A 206 -0.90 -22.83 -10.33
C HIS A 206 -0.58 -21.67 -11.28
N GLN A 207 -1.30 -20.55 -11.19
CA GLN A 207 -1.03 -19.37 -12.02
C GLN A 207 0.17 -18.57 -11.52
N TYR A 208 0.55 -18.71 -10.25
CA TYR A 208 1.64 -17.93 -9.63
C TYR A 208 2.97 -18.70 -9.53
N LYS A 209 3.03 -19.99 -9.89
CA LYS A 209 4.26 -20.77 -9.79
C LYS A 209 5.43 -20.21 -10.60
N LYS A 210 5.16 -19.44 -11.66
CA LYS A 210 6.19 -18.77 -12.46
C LYS A 210 6.63 -17.42 -11.87
N GLU A 211 5.83 -16.83 -10.99
CA GLU A 211 6.02 -15.49 -10.44
C GLU A 211 6.50 -15.49 -8.98
N LEU A 212 6.37 -16.63 -8.30
CA LEU A 212 6.86 -16.77 -6.93
C LEU A 212 8.37 -16.99 -6.92
N PRO A 213 9.10 -16.30 -6.02
CA PRO A 213 10.51 -16.58 -5.80
C PRO A 213 10.73 -18.07 -5.54
N PRO A 214 11.86 -18.67 -5.98
CA PRO A 214 12.15 -20.11 -5.86
C PRO A 214 11.97 -20.69 -4.46
N LEU A 215 12.18 -19.88 -3.43
CA LEU A 215 12.03 -20.25 -2.03
C LEU A 215 10.61 -20.65 -1.64
N LEU A 216 9.58 -20.02 -2.23
CA LEU A 216 8.17 -20.36 -2.00
C LEU A 216 7.71 -21.51 -2.89
N ALA A 217 8.33 -21.68 -4.05
CA ALA A 217 8.02 -22.79 -4.95
C ALA A 217 8.50 -24.16 -4.41
N SER A 218 9.50 -24.17 -3.55
CA SER A 218 10.11 -25.40 -2.98
C SER A 218 9.45 -25.89 -1.68
N THR A 219 8.56 -25.12 -1.07
CA THR A 219 7.85 -25.57 0.14
C THR A 219 6.82 -26.65 -0.21
N LYS A 220 7.20 -27.90 -0.04
CA LYS A 220 6.36 -29.10 -0.20
C LYS A 220 5.26 -29.24 0.88
N ARG A 221 4.82 -28.18 1.53
CA ARG A 221 3.68 -28.26 2.45
C ARG A 221 2.41 -27.91 1.68
N PRO A 222 1.40 -28.80 1.69
CA PRO A 222 0.11 -28.49 1.08
C PRO A 222 -0.55 -27.37 1.88
N ILE A 223 -0.57 -26.18 1.28
CA ILE A 223 -1.29 -24.99 1.78
C ILE A 223 -2.82 -25.21 1.76
N LEU A 224 -3.29 -26.40 1.36
CA LEU A 224 -4.67 -26.65 0.94
C LEU A 224 -5.43 -27.70 1.77
N ARG A 225 -5.05 -28.00 3.02
CA ARG A 225 -5.82 -29.02 3.79
C ARG A 225 -6.90 -28.48 4.72
N ASN A 226 -7.26 -27.18 4.69
CA ASN A 226 -8.32 -26.65 5.56
C ASN A 226 -9.45 -25.91 4.81
N GLN A 227 -9.80 -26.32 3.60
CA GLN A 227 -10.94 -25.73 2.87
C GLN A 227 -12.13 -26.68 2.70
N GLU A 228 -12.16 -27.84 3.37
CA GLU A 228 -13.30 -28.78 3.26
C GLU A 228 -14.18 -28.85 4.52
N SER A 229 -14.26 -27.79 5.31
CA SER A 229 -15.30 -27.73 6.34
C SER A 229 -15.57 -26.30 6.75
N ILE A 230 -16.39 -25.60 6.03
CA ILE A 230 -17.37 -24.65 6.56
C ILE A 230 -18.47 -24.53 5.49
N PHE A 231 -19.48 -25.37 5.63
CA PHE A 231 -20.84 -24.98 5.26
C PHE A 231 -21.44 -24.16 6.38
#